data_cf8ce58da1dbc8cbb3c4fc1622dc1f56
#
_entry.id   cf8ce58da1dbc8cbb3c4fc1622dc1f56
#
_cell.length_a   1.000
_cell.length_b   1.000
_cell.length_c   1.000
_cell.angle_alpha   90.00
_cell.angle_beta   90.00
_cell.angle_gamma   90.00
#
_symmetry.space_group_name_H-M   'P 1'
#
loop_
_entity.id
_entity.type
_entity.pdbx_description
1 polymer ?
#
loop_
_entity_poly.entity_id
_entity_poly.type
_entity_poly.pdbx_seq_one_letter_code
_entity_poly.pdbx_strand_id
1 'polypeptide(L)'
;MLLTPYGIREWATASIAAIAIGVPSALAGWWPLTAVAALALFGVVWFFRDPPGRRPADSNPLSMVSPADGVVSAVFRDERHEAVGGPAVVVRIFLSVLDVHVNRSPADAEVVRLEHRPGRYLDARTEASATLNESNLIVLKLVDGRPIGVKQISGAIARRIVCPLEPGARLARGERFGMIKVGSTTELILPDPDRVETLVKVGDRVVGGVTILARIAPA
;
A
#
# COMPACT_ATOMS: atom_id res chain seq x y z
N MET A 1 10.01 -15.20 6.61
CA MET A 1 9.37 -13.88 6.53
C MET A 1 10.46 -12.87 6.25
N LEU A 2 10.30 -12.04 5.21
CA LEU A 2 11.26 -10.97 4.92
C LEU A 2 10.77 -9.68 5.59
N LEU A 3 11.71 -8.77 5.92
CA LEU A 3 11.39 -7.42 6.35
C LEU A 3 11.53 -6.46 5.17
N THR A 4 10.64 -5.48 5.10
CA THR A 4 10.66 -4.50 4.01
C THR A 4 11.87 -3.56 4.12
N PRO A 5 12.56 -3.23 3.01
CA PRO A 5 13.64 -2.24 3.03
C PRO A 5 13.16 -0.82 3.30
N TYR A 6 11.86 -0.54 3.06
CA TYR A 6 11.27 0.79 3.24
C TYR A 6 11.16 1.26 4.70
N GLY A 7 11.40 0.36 5.66
CA GLY A 7 11.41 0.66 7.09
C GLY A 7 12.71 0.27 7.79
N ILE A 8 13.83 0.13 7.07
CA ILE A 8 15.08 -0.42 7.63
C ILE A 8 15.58 0.35 8.85
N ARG A 9 15.47 1.67 8.86
CA ARG A 9 15.90 2.48 10.00
C ARG A 9 15.05 2.20 11.24
N GLU A 10 13.74 2.12 11.07
CA GLU A 10 12.80 1.93 12.17
C GLU A 10 12.90 0.53 12.75
N TRP A 11 12.83 -0.52 11.93
CA TRP A 11 12.89 -1.88 12.45
C TRP A 11 14.29 -2.25 12.96
N ALA A 12 15.36 -1.73 12.35
CA ALA A 12 16.70 -1.98 12.84
C ALA A 12 16.96 -1.29 14.21
N THR A 13 16.62 -0.01 14.33
CA THR A 13 16.79 0.71 15.60
C THR A 13 15.92 0.13 16.71
N ALA A 14 14.66 -0.20 16.43
CA ALA A 14 13.77 -0.84 17.39
C ALA A 14 14.28 -2.23 17.81
N SER A 15 14.83 -3.02 16.88
CA SER A 15 15.42 -4.32 17.17
C SER A 15 16.65 -4.21 18.07
N ILE A 16 17.55 -3.26 17.77
CA ILE A 16 18.73 -2.99 18.61
C ILE A 16 18.30 -2.58 20.02
N ALA A 17 17.34 -1.66 20.14
CA ALA A 17 16.84 -1.20 21.43
C ALA A 17 16.18 -2.34 22.23
N ALA A 18 15.35 -3.15 21.59
CA ALA A 18 14.70 -4.29 22.23
C ALA A 18 15.70 -5.35 22.72
N ILE A 19 16.76 -5.60 21.97
CA ILE A 19 17.83 -6.51 22.35
C ILE A 19 18.65 -5.92 23.51
N ALA A 20 19.01 -4.63 23.44
CA ALA A 20 19.77 -3.93 24.45
C ALA A 20 19.06 -3.85 25.81
N ILE A 21 17.73 -3.84 25.80
CA ILE A 21 16.91 -3.88 27.03
C ILE A 21 16.61 -5.33 27.42
N GLY A 22 16.19 -6.15 26.48
CA GLY A 22 15.69 -7.51 26.75
C GLY A 22 16.77 -8.47 27.25
N VAL A 23 17.97 -8.42 26.67
CA VAL A 23 19.05 -9.33 27.07
C VAL A 23 19.55 -9.05 28.50
N PRO A 24 19.91 -7.81 28.89
CA PRO A 24 20.31 -7.51 30.26
C PRO A 24 19.20 -7.78 31.28
N SER A 25 17.93 -7.47 30.96
CA SER A 25 16.81 -7.74 31.86
C SER A 25 16.58 -9.24 32.06
N ALA A 26 16.75 -10.07 31.03
CA ALA A 26 16.68 -11.51 31.14
C ALA A 26 17.81 -12.07 32.05
N LEU A 27 19.03 -11.58 31.85
CA LEU A 27 20.17 -11.98 32.69
C LEU A 27 20.03 -11.55 34.15
N ALA A 28 19.36 -10.41 34.40
CA ALA A 28 19.05 -9.93 35.73
C ALA A 28 17.81 -10.56 36.37
N GLY A 29 17.11 -11.48 35.65
CA GLY A 29 15.88 -12.11 36.14
C GLY A 29 14.62 -11.22 36.08
N TRP A 30 14.69 -10.09 35.38
CA TRP A 30 13.56 -9.15 35.25
C TRP A 30 12.61 -9.55 34.12
N TRP A 31 11.97 -10.70 34.28
CA TRP A 31 11.12 -11.33 33.27
C TRP A 31 9.99 -10.45 32.71
N PRO A 32 9.30 -9.59 33.51
CA PRO A 32 8.28 -8.70 32.96
C PRO A 32 8.87 -7.71 31.93
N LEU A 33 10.04 -7.12 32.20
CA LEU A 33 10.69 -6.20 31.28
C LEU A 33 11.19 -6.92 30.03
N THR A 34 11.72 -8.13 30.18
CA THR A 34 12.12 -9.00 29.07
C THR A 34 10.91 -9.31 28.17
N ALA A 35 9.75 -9.64 28.76
CA ALA A 35 8.52 -9.92 28.01
C ALA A 35 8.03 -8.69 27.23
N VAL A 36 8.08 -7.50 27.85
CA VAL A 36 7.72 -6.24 27.17
C VAL A 36 8.65 -5.98 25.98
N ALA A 37 9.96 -6.12 26.14
CA ALA A 37 10.93 -5.94 25.07
C ALA A 37 10.71 -6.94 23.93
N ALA A 38 10.44 -8.20 24.23
CA ALA A 38 10.14 -9.24 23.24
C ALA A 38 8.83 -8.96 22.48
N LEU A 39 7.79 -8.51 23.17
CA LEU A 39 6.52 -8.15 22.56
C LEU A 39 6.66 -6.92 21.65
N ALA A 40 7.42 -5.92 22.05
CA ALA A 40 7.72 -4.75 21.24
C ALA A 40 8.48 -5.14 19.97
N LEU A 41 9.50 -5.99 20.09
CA LEU A 41 10.24 -6.52 18.95
C LEU A 41 9.33 -7.30 17.99
N PHE A 42 8.49 -8.18 18.54
CA PHE A 42 7.52 -8.91 17.73
C PHE A 42 6.59 -7.97 16.97
N GLY A 43 6.05 -6.94 17.61
CA GLY A 43 5.17 -5.94 16.97
C GLY A 43 5.86 -5.21 15.82
N VAL A 44 7.12 -4.81 15.99
CA VAL A 44 7.92 -4.16 14.94
C VAL A 44 8.17 -5.11 13.78
N VAL A 45 8.64 -6.32 14.05
CA VAL A 45 8.90 -7.34 13.01
C VAL A 45 7.60 -7.69 12.26
N TRP A 46 6.49 -7.80 12.98
CA TRP A 46 5.18 -8.05 12.39
C TRP A 46 4.73 -6.92 11.47
N PHE A 47 4.88 -5.68 11.91
CA PHE A 47 4.47 -4.51 11.13
C PHE A 47 5.28 -4.35 9.83
N PHE A 48 6.61 -4.51 9.91
CA PHE A 48 7.50 -4.37 8.76
C PHE A 48 7.66 -5.64 7.93
N ARG A 49 6.82 -6.66 8.16
CA ARG A 49 6.88 -7.89 7.39
C ARG A 49 6.54 -7.66 5.92
N ASP A 50 7.20 -8.40 5.07
CA ASP A 50 6.94 -8.47 3.63
C ASP A 50 6.93 -9.95 3.20
N PRO A 51 5.75 -10.59 3.13
CA PRO A 51 5.64 -11.99 2.76
C PRO A 51 6.20 -12.23 1.35
N PRO A 52 7.13 -13.19 1.19
CA PRO A 52 7.64 -13.56 -0.13
C PRO A 52 6.63 -14.38 -0.93
N GLY A 53 6.92 -14.59 -2.22
CA GLY A 53 6.17 -15.52 -3.07
C GLY A 53 4.79 -15.04 -3.51
N ARG A 54 4.47 -13.77 -3.32
CA ARG A 54 3.22 -13.19 -3.84
C ARG A 54 3.23 -13.20 -5.36
N ARG A 55 2.23 -13.80 -5.95
CA ARG A 55 2.02 -13.87 -7.39
C ARG A 55 0.58 -13.49 -7.71
N PRO A 56 0.32 -12.80 -8.83
CA PRO A 56 -1.04 -12.55 -9.31
C PRO A 56 -1.87 -13.82 -9.36
N ALA A 57 -3.15 -13.72 -9.03
CA ALA A 57 -4.07 -14.86 -9.04
C ALA A 57 -4.33 -15.40 -10.46
N ASP A 58 -4.07 -14.58 -11.48
CA ASP A 58 -4.12 -14.99 -12.89
C ASP A 58 -2.92 -14.42 -13.69
N SER A 59 -2.75 -14.92 -14.93
CA SER A 59 -1.72 -14.47 -15.87
C SER A 59 -2.23 -13.45 -16.89
N ASN A 60 -3.51 -13.03 -16.83
CA ASN A 60 -4.08 -12.07 -17.77
C ASN A 60 -3.42 -10.70 -17.60
N PRO A 61 -2.76 -10.12 -18.63
CA PRO A 61 -2.09 -8.83 -18.53
C PRO A 61 -3.06 -7.65 -18.32
N LEU A 62 -4.35 -7.83 -18.61
CA LEU A 62 -5.40 -6.84 -18.41
C LEU A 62 -6.00 -6.88 -16.99
N SER A 63 -5.58 -7.82 -16.17
CA SER A 63 -6.00 -7.92 -14.77
C SER A 63 -5.15 -7.02 -13.87
N MET A 64 -5.80 -6.14 -13.12
CA MET A 64 -5.18 -5.24 -12.16
C MET A 64 -5.16 -5.89 -10.77
N VAL A 65 -3.97 -6.15 -10.24
CA VAL A 65 -3.82 -6.69 -8.88
C VAL A 65 -3.96 -5.59 -7.83
N SER A 66 -4.34 -5.98 -6.63
CA SER A 66 -4.41 -5.05 -5.49
C SER A 66 -3.05 -4.38 -5.23
N PRO A 67 -2.99 -3.04 -5.13
CA PRO A 67 -1.77 -2.34 -4.77
C PRO A 67 -1.44 -2.41 -3.28
N ALA A 68 -2.34 -2.95 -2.44
CA ALA A 68 -2.17 -3.04 -0.99
C ALA A 68 -2.91 -4.25 -0.40
N ASP A 69 -2.53 -4.63 0.83
CA ASP A 69 -3.34 -5.52 1.68
C ASP A 69 -4.40 -4.69 2.40
N GLY A 70 -5.55 -5.29 2.67
CA GLY A 70 -6.55 -4.63 3.47
C GLY A 70 -7.98 -5.06 3.14
N VAL A 71 -8.91 -4.14 3.36
CA VAL A 71 -10.33 -4.31 3.08
C VAL A 71 -10.77 -3.23 2.10
N VAL A 72 -11.51 -3.61 1.07
CA VAL A 72 -12.11 -2.66 0.13
C VAL A 72 -13.12 -1.80 0.90
N SER A 73 -12.81 -0.51 1.05
CA SER A 73 -13.64 0.44 1.80
C SER A 73 -14.60 1.22 0.91
N ALA A 74 -14.27 1.40 -0.37
CA ALA A 74 -15.15 2.02 -1.35
C ALA A 74 -14.84 1.55 -2.78
N VAL A 75 -15.88 1.53 -3.63
CA VAL A 75 -15.77 1.39 -5.08
C VAL A 75 -16.75 2.42 -5.67
N PHE A 76 -16.23 3.35 -6.46
CA PHE A 76 -17.04 4.43 -7.01
C PHE A 76 -16.53 4.90 -8.36
N ARG A 77 -17.37 5.62 -9.10
CA ARG A 77 -17.02 6.32 -10.33
C ARG A 77 -16.70 7.78 -10.00
N ASP A 78 -15.62 8.28 -10.56
CA ASP A 78 -15.24 9.70 -10.54
C ASP A 78 -15.40 10.23 -11.96
N GLU A 79 -16.15 11.30 -12.15
CA GLU A 79 -16.42 11.87 -13.48
C GLU A 79 -15.16 12.47 -14.12
N ARG A 80 -14.19 12.89 -13.31
CA ARG A 80 -12.93 13.48 -13.81
C ARG A 80 -11.79 13.34 -12.83
N HIS A 81 -11.09 12.22 -12.91
CA HIS A 81 -9.93 11.99 -12.06
C HIS A 81 -8.63 12.41 -12.76
N GLU A 82 -7.80 13.19 -12.05
CA GLU A 82 -6.54 13.77 -12.57
C GLU A 82 -5.48 12.76 -13.01
N ALA A 83 -5.48 11.55 -12.43
CA ALA A 83 -4.53 10.49 -12.78
C ALA A 83 -4.73 10.00 -14.21
N VAL A 84 -5.96 10.01 -14.70
CA VAL A 84 -6.33 9.45 -16.01
C VAL A 84 -6.83 10.53 -16.99
N GLY A 85 -7.04 11.76 -16.51
CA GLY A 85 -7.48 12.90 -17.31
C GLY A 85 -8.95 12.83 -17.78
N GLY A 86 -9.76 11.95 -17.19
CA GLY A 86 -11.15 11.69 -17.57
C GLY A 86 -11.90 10.89 -16.52
N PRO A 87 -13.04 10.29 -16.91
CA PRO A 87 -13.81 9.42 -16.02
C PRO A 87 -12.99 8.22 -15.54
N ALA A 88 -13.17 7.86 -14.29
CA ALA A 88 -12.43 6.77 -13.64
C ALA A 88 -13.31 5.87 -12.78
N VAL A 89 -12.88 4.62 -12.60
CA VAL A 89 -13.29 3.75 -11.49
C VAL A 89 -12.21 3.82 -10.43
N VAL A 90 -12.61 4.07 -9.19
CA VAL A 90 -11.72 4.11 -8.03
C VAL A 90 -12.07 2.96 -7.10
N VAL A 91 -11.06 2.13 -6.78
CA VAL A 91 -11.14 1.10 -5.75
C VAL A 91 -10.28 1.54 -4.57
N ARG A 92 -10.91 1.83 -3.44
CA ARG A 92 -10.25 2.28 -2.21
C ARG A 92 -10.08 1.10 -1.25
N ILE A 93 -8.86 0.94 -0.73
CA ILE A 93 -8.49 -0.14 0.18
C ILE A 93 -8.01 0.49 1.49
N PHE A 94 -8.64 0.12 2.59
CA PHE A 94 -8.22 0.49 3.93
C PHE A 94 -7.24 -0.55 4.48
N LEU A 95 -6.07 -0.11 4.95
CA LEU A 95 -5.05 -0.92 5.58
C LEU A 95 -5.13 -0.72 7.11
N SER A 96 -5.50 -1.76 7.82
CA SER A 96 -5.43 -1.76 9.29
C SER A 96 -3.97 -1.91 9.75
N VAL A 97 -3.67 -1.57 11.01
CA VAL A 97 -2.32 -1.72 11.58
C VAL A 97 -1.78 -3.16 11.47
N LEU A 98 -2.67 -4.14 11.39
CA LEU A 98 -2.31 -5.56 11.30
C LEU A 98 -2.04 -6.03 9.87
N ASP A 99 -2.36 -5.24 8.86
CA ASP A 99 -2.14 -5.60 7.45
C ASP A 99 -0.68 -5.37 7.03
N VAL A 100 -0.29 -5.90 5.87
CA VAL A 100 1.02 -5.60 5.27
C VAL A 100 0.95 -4.24 4.62
N HIS A 101 1.88 -3.35 4.98
CA HIS A 101 1.85 -1.95 4.52
C HIS A 101 2.71 -1.67 3.28
N VAL A 102 3.29 -2.71 2.67
CA VAL A 102 4.05 -2.59 1.41
C VAL A 102 3.11 -2.44 0.23
N ASN A 103 3.30 -1.38 -0.56
CA ASN A 103 2.54 -1.16 -1.78
C ASN A 103 3.21 -1.83 -2.99
N ARG A 104 2.38 -2.30 -3.92
CA ARG A 104 2.79 -3.07 -5.08
C ARG A 104 2.14 -2.55 -6.36
N SER A 105 2.85 -2.67 -7.48
CA SER A 105 2.32 -2.27 -8.79
C SER A 105 1.10 -3.11 -9.18
N PRO A 106 0.00 -2.47 -9.62
CA PRO A 106 -1.19 -3.22 -10.03
C PRO A 106 -1.03 -3.92 -11.38
N ALA A 107 -0.08 -3.49 -12.21
CA ALA A 107 0.16 -4.02 -13.55
C ALA A 107 1.63 -3.84 -13.95
N ASP A 108 2.03 -4.42 -15.08
CA ASP A 108 3.26 -4.04 -15.78
C ASP A 108 3.10 -2.62 -16.33
N ALA A 109 3.90 -1.68 -15.86
CA ALA A 109 3.70 -0.27 -16.18
C ALA A 109 4.98 0.56 -16.04
N GLU A 110 4.98 1.74 -16.66
CA GLU A 110 6.01 2.76 -16.53
C GLU A 110 5.49 3.92 -15.67
N VAL A 111 6.30 4.40 -14.74
CA VAL A 111 5.98 5.57 -13.92
C VAL A 111 6.08 6.83 -14.78
N VAL A 112 4.96 7.54 -14.94
CA VAL A 112 4.90 8.78 -15.73
C VAL A 112 5.05 10.01 -14.85
N ARG A 113 4.38 10.01 -13.69
CA ARG A 113 4.32 11.17 -12.79
C ARG A 113 4.16 10.71 -11.35
N LEU A 114 4.80 11.46 -10.45
CA LEU A 114 4.62 11.35 -9.01
C LEU A 114 4.23 12.73 -8.49
N GLU A 115 3.23 12.78 -7.62
CA GLU A 115 2.77 14.01 -7.04
C GLU A 115 2.49 13.82 -5.55
N HIS A 116 3.44 14.28 -4.74
CA HIS A 116 3.27 14.32 -3.29
C HIS A 116 2.50 15.58 -2.88
N ARG A 117 1.48 15.40 -2.07
CA ARG A 117 0.65 16.47 -1.52
C ARG A 117 0.72 16.45 0.00
N PRO A 118 1.30 17.47 0.62
CA PRO A 118 1.18 17.69 2.07
C PRO A 118 -0.29 17.79 2.47
N GLY A 119 -0.62 17.31 3.66
CA GLY A 119 -2.02 17.32 4.11
C GLY A 119 -2.14 17.08 5.61
N ARG A 120 -3.34 16.74 6.03
CA ARG A 120 -3.68 16.39 7.41
C ARG A 120 -3.37 14.91 7.69
N TYR A 121 -3.64 14.49 8.92
CA TYR A 121 -3.52 13.11 9.40
C TYR A 121 -4.81 12.71 10.11
N LEU A 122 -5.92 12.74 9.37
CA LEU A 122 -7.23 12.30 9.86
C LEU A 122 -7.30 10.77 9.89
N ASP A 123 -8.26 10.23 10.64
CA ASP A 123 -8.53 8.80 10.64
C ASP A 123 -8.83 8.31 9.22
N ALA A 124 -8.04 7.33 8.75
CA ALA A 124 -8.12 6.78 7.39
C ALA A 124 -9.48 6.15 7.04
N ARG A 125 -10.34 5.93 8.03
CA ARG A 125 -11.72 5.42 7.84
C ARG A 125 -12.72 6.50 7.47
N THR A 126 -12.36 7.77 7.59
CA THR A 126 -13.25 8.88 7.26
C THR A 126 -13.14 9.26 5.79
N GLU A 127 -14.26 9.66 5.16
CA GLU A 127 -14.27 10.15 3.77
C GLU A 127 -13.37 11.37 3.59
N ALA A 128 -13.35 12.28 4.57
CA ALA A 128 -12.53 13.48 4.55
C ALA A 128 -11.01 13.15 4.47
N SER A 129 -10.58 12.00 5.00
CA SER A 129 -9.17 11.60 4.96
C SER A 129 -8.66 11.42 3.53
N ALA A 130 -9.48 10.93 2.62
CA ALA A 130 -9.11 10.67 1.23
C ALA A 130 -8.73 11.95 0.45
N THR A 131 -9.28 13.10 0.86
CA THR A 131 -9.05 14.40 0.22
C THR A 131 -8.10 15.30 0.99
N LEU A 132 -8.11 15.24 2.32
CA LEU A 132 -7.40 16.19 3.18
C LEU A 132 -6.08 15.67 3.73
N ASN A 133 -5.86 14.35 3.76
CA ASN A 133 -4.62 13.80 4.30
C ASN A 133 -3.46 13.93 3.33
N GLU A 134 -2.24 13.90 3.90
CA GLU A 134 -1.02 13.75 3.12
C GLU A 134 -1.17 12.55 2.18
N SER A 135 -0.85 12.77 0.90
CA SER A 135 -1.00 11.75 -0.13
C SER A 135 0.11 11.81 -1.17
N ASN A 136 0.29 10.70 -1.88
CA ASN A 136 1.21 10.59 -3.00
C ASN A 136 0.48 9.91 -4.15
N LEU A 137 0.25 10.63 -5.24
CA LEU A 137 -0.35 10.11 -6.46
C LEU A 137 0.76 9.64 -7.39
N ILE A 138 0.71 8.37 -7.77
CA ILE A 138 1.59 7.75 -8.76
C ILE A 138 0.76 7.50 -10.02
N VAL A 139 1.11 8.16 -11.12
CA VAL A 139 0.52 7.91 -12.43
C VAL A 139 1.40 6.94 -13.18
N LEU A 140 0.81 5.84 -13.61
CA LEU A 140 1.45 4.74 -14.31
C LEU A 140 0.89 4.66 -15.73
N LYS A 141 1.73 4.34 -16.70
CA LYS A 141 1.35 4.07 -18.08
C LYS A 141 1.45 2.58 -18.36
N LEU A 142 0.35 1.96 -18.71
CA LEU A 142 0.28 0.56 -19.11
C LEU A 142 1.02 0.34 -20.45
N VAL A 143 1.29 -0.91 -20.79
CA VAL A 143 1.96 -1.30 -22.05
C VAL A 143 1.18 -0.81 -23.28
N ASP A 144 -0.16 -0.76 -23.20
CA ASP A 144 -1.03 -0.25 -24.27
C ASP A 144 -1.18 1.28 -24.29
N GLY A 145 -0.44 2.00 -23.44
CA GLY A 145 -0.40 3.47 -23.38
C GLY A 145 -1.44 4.09 -22.45
N ARG A 146 -2.41 3.35 -21.93
CA ARG A 146 -3.44 3.88 -21.04
C ARG A 146 -2.85 4.29 -19.68
N PRO A 147 -3.26 5.44 -19.13
CA PRO A 147 -2.88 5.83 -17.78
C PRO A 147 -3.73 5.13 -16.74
N ILE A 148 -3.11 4.74 -15.64
CA ILE A 148 -3.76 4.32 -14.40
C ILE A 148 -3.14 5.06 -13.23
N GLY A 149 -3.82 5.13 -12.09
CA GLY A 149 -3.31 5.77 -10.87
C GLY A 149 -3.23 4.82 -9.69
N VAL A 150 -2.21 5.02 -8.86
CA VAL A 150 -2.19 4.50 -7.48
C VAL A 150 -1.99 5.69 -6.56
N LYS A 151 -2.90 5.90 -5.59
CA LYS A 151 -2.79 6.97 -4.61
C LYS A 151 -2.55 6.38 -3.24
N GLN A 152 -1.41 6.71 -2.65
CA GLN A 152 -1.09 6.42 -1.26
C GLN A 152 -1.63 7.56 -0.38
N ILE A 153 -2.37 7.25 0.67
CA ILE A 153 -2.99 8.25 1.56
C ILE A 153 -2.62 7.89 3.00
N SER A 154 -2.02 8.83 3.72
CA SER A 154 -1.67 8.66 5.13
C SER A 154 -2.91 8.60 6.02
N GLY A 155 -2.75 8.13 7.25
CA GLY A 155 -3.81 8.13 8.27
C GLY A 155 -3.36 8.82 9.55
N ALA A 156 -4.17 8.74 10.61
CA ALA A 156 -3.93 9.45 11.87
C ALA A 156 -2.62 9.08 12.57
N ILE A 157 -2.21 7.82 12.45
CA ILE A 157 -0.99 7.28 13.07
C ILE A 157 0.17 7.29 12.06
N ALA A 158 -0.12 7.02 10.79
CA ALA A 158 0.85 7.06 9.70
C ALA A 158 1.18 8.52 9.36
N ARG A 159 2.40 8.90 9.58
CA ARG A 159 2.90 10.24 9.23
C ARG A 159 3.99 10.20 8.18
N ARG A 160 4.08 9.11 7.41
CA ARG A 160 5.12 8.99 6.39
C ARG A 160 4.73 8.03 5.28
N ILE A 161 4.73 8.54 4.07
CA ILE A 161 4.67 7.79 2.82
C ILE A 161 6.10 7.58 2.33
N VAL A 162 6.47 6.35 1.99
CA VAL A 162 7.76 6.00 1.38
C VAL A 162 7.49 5.52 -0.03
N CYS A 163 7.99 6.25 -1.01
CA CYS A 163 7.89 5.92 -2.42
C CYS A 163 9.17 6.37 -3.13
N PRO A 164 10.17 5.50 -3.30
CA PRO A 164 11.44 5.85 -3.93
C PRO A 164 11.40 5.77 -5.45
N LEU A 165 10.20 5.79 -6.04
CA LEU A 165 10.06 5.79 -7.49
C LEU A 165 10.47 7.12 -8.10
N GLU A 166 10.89 7.05 -9.36
CA GLU A 166 11.15 8.22 -10.20
C GLU A 166 10.41 8.05 -11.54
N PRO A 167 10.04 9.16 -12.22
CA PRO A 167 9.50 9.08 -13.58
C PRO A 167 10.43 8.31 -14.51
N GLY A 168 9.86 7.47 -15.37
CA GLY A 168 10.59 6.55 -16.25
C GLY A 168 10.90 5.18 -15.63
N ALA A 169 10.73 4.98 -14.34
CA ALA A 169 10.89 3.67 -13.71
C ALA A 169 9.86 2.67 -14.27
N ARG A 170 10.30 1.43 -14.53
CA ARG A 170 9.42 0.35 -14.97
C ARG A 170 9.16 -0.60 -13.82
N LEU A 171 7.91 -0.98 -13.66
CA LEU A 171 7.44 -1.86 -12.61
C LEU A 171 6.78 -3.09 -13.23
N ALA A 172 7.13 -4.26 -12.74
CA ALA A 172 6.39 -5.48 -13.03
C ALA A 172 5.12 -5.56 -12.16
N ARG A 173 4.10 -6.24 -12.65
CA ARG A 173 2.87 -6.49 -11.89
C ARG A 173 3.16 -7.22 -10.56
N GLY A 174 2.71 -6.67 -9.46
CA GLY A 174 2.99 -7.18 -8.11
C GLY A 174 4.34 -6.75 -7.53
N GLU A 175 5.17 -6.04 -8.28
CA GLU A 175 6.45 -5.51 -7.79
C GLU A 175 6.23 -4.46 -6.70
N ARG A 176 7.10 -4.48 -5.68
CA ARG A 176 7.08 -3.54 -4.57
C ARG A 176 7.57 -2.17 -5.01
N PHE A 177 6.86 -1.12 -4.64
CA PHE A 177 7.29 0.24 -4.98
C PHE A 177 7.31 1.22 -3.81
N GLY A 178 6.78 0.85 -2.65
CA GLY A 178 6.72 1.76 -1.53
C GLY A 178 6.03 1.16 -0.32
N MET A 179 5.77 2.03 0.66
CA MET A 179 5.11 1.69 1.91
C MET A 179 4.42 2.91 2.50
N ILE A 180 3.27 2.72 3.13
CA ILE A 180 2.64 3.73 3.98
C ILE A 180 2.73 3.25 5.43
N LYS A 181 3.27 4.07 6.35
CA LYS A 181 3.49 3.64 7.74
C LYS A 181 2.23 3.87 8.58
N VAL A 182 1.65 2.78 9.10
CA VAL A 182 0.58 2.65 10.11
C VAL A 182 -0.79 3.28 9.79
N GLY A 183 -1.80 2.42 9.52
CA GLY A 183 -3.21 2.80 9.35
C GLY A 183 -3.42 3.81 8.21
N SER A 184 -3.70 3.34 7.02
CA SER A 184 -3.62 4.12 5.79
C SER A 184 -4.67 3.66 4.79
N THR A 185 -4.73 4.36 3.67
CA THR A 185 -5.58 4.01 2.55
C THR A 185 -4.77 4.01 1.25
N THR A 186 -5.08 3.09 0.36
CA THR A 186 -4.54 3.07 -1.00
C THR A 186 -5.68 3.02 -1.99
N GLU A 187 -5.64 3.86 -3.03
CA GLU A 187 -6.61 3.85 -4.12
C GLU A 187 -5.96 3.33 -5.40
N LEU A 188 -6.68 2.49 -6.11
CA LEU A 188 -6.43 2.14 -7.51
C LEU A 188 -7.42 2.90 -8.38
N ILE A 189 -6.91 3.66 -9.35
CA ILE A 189 -7.67 4.52 -10.25
C ILE A 189 -7.53 3.98 -11.67
N LEU A 190 -8.64 3.61 -12.31
CA LEU A 190 -8.67 2.99 -13.63
C LEU A 190 -9.45 3.87 -14.62
N PRO A 191 -8.97 4.07 -15.86
CA PRO A 191 -9.66 4.86 -16.86
C PRO A 191 -10.87 4.14 -17.44
N ASP A 192 -11.71 4.87 -18.16
CA ASP A 192 -12.81 4.34 -18.98
C ASP A 192 -13.75 3.40 -18.20
N PRO A 193 -14.58 3.92 -17.29
CA PRO A 193 -15.44 3.12 -16.40
C PRO A 193 -16.29 2.05 -17.10
N ASP A 194 -16.66 2.27 -18.35
CA ASP A 194 -17.49 1.34 -19.12
C ASP A 194 -16.69 0.16 -19.69
N ARG A 195 -15.36 0.25 -19.62
CA ARG A 195 -14.41 -0.82 -20.03
C ARG A 195 -13.75 -1.51 -18.84
N VAL A 196 -14.15 -1.17 -17.61
CA VAL A 196 -13.62 -1.74 -16.37
C VAL A 196 -14.63 -2.67 -15.74
N GLU A 197 -14.29 -3.95 -15.69
CA GLU A 197 -15.00 -4.94 -14.88
C GLU A 197 -14.39 -4.98 -13.48
N THR A 198 -15.11 -4.49 -12.48
CA THR A 198 -14.68 -4.58 -11.07
C THR A 198 -15.02 -5.96 -10.52
N LEU A 199 -14.04 -6.67 -9.98
CA LEU A 199 -14.16 -8.05 -9.47
C LEU A 199 -14.26 -8.14 -7.96
N VAL A 200 -14.27 -7.00 -7.27
CA VAL A 200 -14.38 -6.88 -5.82
C VAL A 200 -15.49 -5.93 -5.44
N LYS A 201 -15.99 -6.06 -4.21
CA LYS A 201 -17.00 -5.19 -3.61
C LYS A 201 -16.53 -4.68 -2.25
N VAL A 202 -17.20 -3.65 -1.75
CA VAL A 202 -16.98 -3.12 -0.39
C VAL A 202 -17.12 -4.24 0.64
N GLY A 203 -16.15 -4.33 1.54
CA GLY A 203 -16.04 -5.37 2.57
C GLY A 203 -15.13 -6.55 2.19
N ASP A 204 -14.76 -6.71 0.92
CA ASP A 204 -13.88 -7.80 0.51
C ASP A 204 -12.46 -7.58 1.04
N ARG A 205 -11.85 -8.66 1.56
CA ARG A 205 -10.46 -8.66 1.98
C ARG A 205 -9.57 -8.95 0.77
N VAL A 206 -8.54 -8.11 0.60
CA VAL A 206 -7.62 -8.19 -0.55
C VAL A 206 -6.17 -8.29 -0.11
N VAL A 207 -5.34 -8.90 -0.96
CA VAL A 207 -3.91 -9.12 -0.74
C VAL A 207 -3.12 -8.47 -1.86
N GLY A 208 -2.23 -7.54 -1.49
CA GLY A 208 -1.41 -6.77 -2.42
C GLY A 208 -0.52 -7.66 -3.30
N GLY A 209 -0.56 -7.41 -4.61
CA GLY A 209 0.16 -8.19 -5.62
C GLY A 209 -0.43 -9.56 -5.92
N VAL A 210 -1.58 -9.94 -5.33
CA VAL A 210 -2.22 -11.24 -5.50
C VAL A 210 -3.65 -11.12 -5.98
N THR A 211 -4.52 -10.47 -5.19
CA THR A 211 -5.96 -10.37 -5.50
C THR A 211 -6.19 -9.50 -6.72
N ILE A 212 -6.95 -10.00 -7.69
CA ILE A 212 -7.38 -9.22 -8.85
C ILE A 212 -8.55 -8.31 -8.42
N LEU A 213 -8.37 -6.99 -8.55
CA LEU A 213 -9.41 -6.01 -8.22
C LEU A 213 -10.33 -5.73 -9.38
N ALA A 214 -9.77 -5.69 -10.59
CA ALA A 214 -10.50 -5.35 -11.79
C ALA A 214 -9.81 -5.90 -13.05
N ARG A 215 -10.56 -5.94 -14.16
CA ARG A 215 -10.04 -6.14 -15.51
C ARG A 215 -10.40 -4.95 -16.37
N ILE A 216 -9.45 -4.52 -17.20
CA ILE A 216 -9.71 -3.49 -18.20
C ILE A 216 -9.86 -4.18 -19.55
N ALA A 217 -10.96 -3.93 -20.28
CA ALA A 217 -11.13 -4.49 -21.61
C ALA A 217 -10.02 -4.03 -22.57
N PRO A 218 -9.63 -4.81 -23.57
CA PRO A 218 -8.68 -4.38 -24.61
C PRO A 218 -9.09 -3.04 -25.23
N ALA A 219 -8.10 -2.26 -25.69
CA ALA A 219 -8.32 -0.97 -26.32
C ALA A 219 -9.12 -1.08 -27.64
#